data_7af864b459922d8ea1ed8959fedc7de8
#
_entry.id   7af864b459922d8ea1ed8959fedc7de8
#
_cell.length_a   1.000
_cell.length_b   1.000
_cell.length_c   1.000
_cell.angle_alpha   90.00
_cell.angle_beta   90.00
_cell.angle_gamma   90.00
#
_symmetry.space_group_name_H-M   'P 1'
#
loop_
_entity.id
_entity.type
_entity.pdbx_description
1 polymer ?
#
loop_
_entity_poly.entity_id
_entity_poly.type
_entity_poly.pdbx_seq_one_letter_code
_entity_poly.pdbx_strand_id
1 'polypeptide(L)'
;SQDIRALAVDPKNPRQIYAGTPKGIFKSEDQGENWNEWFDQASGLTSVFINDLLIDPNQVETIYAATQGGLFVSHEGGDLWELAGNGTLKNKNIQTVQFSAAHPDQLIISTKNSVFRSNNDGGKWEKKWAELPNSISSVITLNTDPEFIFVGTKNGFYKSFNGGRNWIKDKNKNTKNTKT
;
A
#
# COMPACT_ATOMS: atom_id res chain seq x y z
N SER A 1 6.89 -20.60 -11.35
CA SER A 1 7.25 -19.48 -10.45
C SER A 1 6.21 -18.39 -10.59
N GLN A 2 5.82 -17.78 -9.48
CA GLN A 2 4.90 -16.66 -9.47
C GLN A 2 5.68 -15.37 -9.22
N ASP A 3 5.25 -14.27 -9.85
CA ASP A 3 5.82 -12.94 -9.63
C ASP A 3 5.30 -12.42 -8.27
N ILE A 4 6.13 -12.44 -7.24
CA ILE A 4 5.79 -11.92 -5.91
C ILE A 4 6.00 -10.41 -5.94
N ARG A 5 4.97 -9.65 -5.64
CA ARG A 5 4.96 -8.18 -5.69
C ARG A 5 4.92 -7.55 -4.30
N ALA A 6 4.30 -8.24 -3.34
CA ALA A 6 4.15 -7.78 -1.97
C ALA A 6 4.35 -8.94 -1.00
N LEU A 7 4.91 -8.64 0.15
CA LEU A 7 4.98 -9.53 1.29
C LEU A 7 4.54 -8.79 2.54
N ALA A 8 3.68 -9.42 3.34
CA ALA A 8 3.28 -8.92 4.65
C ALA A 8 3.39 -10.05 5.68
N VAL A 9 4.02 -9.76 6.81
CA VAL A 9 4.20 -10.70 7.92
C VAL A 9 3.33 -10.23 9.08
N ASP A 10 2.57 -11.16 9.68
CA ASP A 10 1.82 -10.85 10.89
C ASP A 10 2.80 -10.51 12.04
N PRO A 11 2.76 -9.29 12.59
CA PRO A 11 3.70 -8.85 13.61
C PRO A 11 3.52 -9.57 14.96
N LYS A 12 2.37 -10.21 15.20
CA LYS A 12 2.08 -10.98 16.42
C LYS A 12 2.31 -12.48 16.23
N ASN A 13 2.27 -12.96 14.97
CA ASN A 13 2.54 -14.35 14.63
C ASN A 13 3.43 -14.46 13.38
N PRO A 14 4.76 -14.42 13.52
CA PRO A 14 5.69 -14.44 12.38
C PRO A 14 5.63 -15.72 11.52
N ARG A 15 4.86 -16.73 11.93
CA ARG A 15 4.60 -17.91 11.11
C ARG A 15 3.64 -17.60 9.97
N GLN A 16 2.78 -16.59 10.15
CA GLN A 16 1.82 -16.16 9.12
C GLN A 16 2.44 -15.11 8.22
N ILE A 17 2.50 -15.44 6.94
CA ILE A 17 3.05 -14.57 5.89
C ILE A 17 2.05 -14.54 4.74
N TYR A 18 1.79 -13.36 4.22
CA TYR A 18 0.95 -13.16 3.03
C TYR A 18 1.81 -12.68 1.87
N ALA A 19 1.61 -13.29 0.69
CA ALA A 19 2.28 -12.94 -0.54
C ALA A 19 1.26 -12.46 -1.58
N GLY A 20 1.42 -11.22 -2.04
CA GLY A 20 0.62 -10.66 -3.12
C GLY A 20 1.24 -10.91 -4.48
N THR A 21 0.42 -11.38 -5.42
CA THR A 21 0.83 -11.72 -6.78
C THR A 21 -0.12 -11.14 -7.82
N PRO A 22 0.20 -11.19 -9.13
CA PRO A 22 -0.76 -10.86 -10.19
C PRO A 22 -1.97 -11.79 -10.27
N LYS A 23 -1.96 -12.92 -9.54
CA LYS A 23 -3.02 -13.93 -9.56
C LYS A 23 -3.80 -14.02 -8.26
N GLY A 24 -3.44 -13.22 -7.25
CA GLY A 24 -4.11 -13.20 -5.96
C GLY A 24 -3.15 -13.22 -4.78
N ILE A 25 -3.69 -13.58 -3.62
CA ILE A 25 -2.97 -13.62 -2.35
C ILE A 25 -2.69 -15.09 -2.01
N PHE A 26 -1.47 -15.36 -1.56
CA PHE A 26 -1.05 -16.64 -0.98
C PHE A 26 -0.75 -16.43 0.49
N LYS A 27 -1.09 -17.41 1.32
CA LYS A 27 -0.81 -17.43 2.75
C LYS A 27 0.09 -18.61 3.10
N SER A 28 1.08 -18.36 3.91
CA SER A 28 1.85 -19.36 4.63
C SER A 28 1.55 -19.26 6.12
N GLU A 29 1.50 -20.42 6.79
CA GLU A 29 1.32 -20.55 8.25
C GLU A 29 2.53 -21.20 8.92
N ASP A 30 3.61 -21.41 8.16
CA ASP A 30 4.81 -22.13 8.57
C ASP A 30 6.12 -21.41 8.17
N GLN A 31 6.12 -20.08 8.20
CA GLN A 31 7.29 -19.24 7.90
C GLN A 31 7.73 -19.28 6.42
N GLY A 32 6.81 -19.61 5.52
CA GLY A 32 7.08 -19.59 4.09
C GLY A 32 7.53 -20.94 3.51
N GLU A 33 7.49 -22.01 4.29
CA GLU A 33 7.83 -23.36 3.79
C GLU A 33 6.74 -23.89 2.86
N ASN A 34 5.46 -23.68 3.22
CA ASN A 34 4.32 -24.05 2.39
C ASN A 34 3.41 -22.84 2.14
N TRP A 35 2.81 -22.78 0.96
CA TRP A 35 1.95 -21.69 0.52
C TRP A 35 0.64 -22.21 -0.04
N ASN A 36 -0.48 -21.67 0.42
CA ASN A 36 -1.82 -21.95 -0.08
C ASN A 36 -2.39 -20.70 -0.77
N GLU A 37 -3.17 -20.89 -1.82
CA GLU A 37 -4.01 -19.81 -2.34
C GLU A 37 -5.01 -19.40 -1.26
N TRP A 38 -5.05 -18.11 -0.93
CA TRP A 38 -5.84 -17.58 0.17
C TRP A 38 -6.91 -16.61 -0.31
N PHE A 39 -7.40 -16.80 -1.50
CA PHE A 39 -8.54 -16.04 -1.98
C PHE A 39 -9.39 -16.93 -2.89
N ASP A 40 -10.71 -16.68 -2.85
CA ASP A 40 -11.57 -17.02 -3.96
C ASP A 40 -12.39 -15.77 -4.35
N GLN A 41 -12.99 -15.79 -5.53
CA GLN A 41 -13.84 -14.66 -5.97
C GLN A 41 -15.10 -14.51 -5.08
N ALA A 42 -15.51 -15.57 -4.38
CA ALA A 42 -16.59 -15.56 -3.41
C ALA A 42 -16.22 -14.77 -2.15
N SER A 43 -14.92 -14.63 -1.84
CA SER A 43 -14.43 -13.83 -0.71
C SER A 43 -14.62 -12.30 -0.90
N GLY A 44 -15.07 -11.84 -2.05
CA GLY A 44 -15.25 -10.40 -2.32
C GLY A 44 -14.04 -9.68 -2.91
N LEU A 45 -12.87 -10.32 -3.01
CA LEU A 45 -11.68 -9.75 -3.66
C LEU A 45 -11.84 -9.80 -5.19
N THR A 46 -12.55 -8.83 -5.74
CA THR A 46 -12.90 -8.82 -7.18
C THR A 46 -11.75 -8.38 -8.10
N SER A 47 -10.62 -7.95 -7.54
CA SER A 47 -9.41 -7.60 -8.28
C SER A 47 -8.22 -8.36 -7.73
N VAL A 48 -7.78 -9.37 -8.48
CA VAL A 48 -6.75 -10.33 -8.03
C VAL A 48 -5.31 -9.85 -8.27
N PHE A 49 -5.10 -8.79 -9.04
CA PHE A 49 -3.75 -8.27 -9.28
C PHE A 49 -3.30 -7.42 -8.09
N ILE A 50 -2.53 -8.03 -7.20
CA ILE A 50 -2.06 -7.40 -5.97
C ILE A 50 -0.76 -6.63 -6.25
N ASN A 51 -0.74 -5.36 -5.88
CA ASN A 51 0.45 -4.51 -5.97
C ASN A 51 1.16 -4.38 -4.62
N ASP A 52 0.39 -4.33 -3.52
CA ASP A 52 0.92 -4.19 -2.17
C ASP A 52 -0.05 -4.78 -1.13
N LEU A 53 0.48 -5.18 0.03
CA LEU A 53 -0.25 -5.74 1.17
C LEU A 53 0.20 -5.07 2.46
N LEU A 54 -0.75 -4.79 3.35
CA LEU A 54 -0.48 -4.20 4.66
C LEU A 54 -1.34 -4.87 5.72
N ILE A 55 -0.73 -5.34 6.80
CA ILE A 55 -1.42 -5.85 7.99
C ILE A 55 -1.45 -4.75 9.05
N ASP A 56 -2.61 -4.54 9.68
CA ASP A 56 -2.71 -3.63 10.82
C ASP A 56 -1.97 -4.22 12.04
N PRO A 57 -0.93 -3.56 12.57
CA PRO A 57 -0.17 -4.08 13.67
C PRO A 57 -0.96 -4.15 14.99
N ASN A 58 -2.03 -3.39 15.12
CA ASN A 58 -2.90 -3.39 16.29
C ASN A 58 -4.03 -4.42 16.16
N GLN A 59 -4.54 -4.61 14.93
CA GLN A 59 -5.66 -5.49 14.57
C GLN A 59 -5.20 -6.43 13.43
N VAL A 60 -4.45 -7.47 13.75
CA VAL A 60 -3.76 -8.33 12.76
C VAL A 60 -4.71 -9.06 11.80
N GLU A 61 -5.99 -9.19 12.15
CA GLU A 61 -7.04 -9.68 11.24
C GLU A 61 -7.44 -8.63 10.18
N THR A 62 -7.05 -7.36 10.38
CA THR A 62 -7.29 -6.32 9.39
C THR A 62 -6.12 -6.25 8.40
N ILE A 63 -6.43 -6.59 7.15
CA ILE A 63 -5.45 -6.63 6.05
C ILE A 63 -5.95 -5.74 4.92
N TYR A 64 -5.07 -4.90 4.38
CA TYR A 64 -5.34 -4.07 3.21
C TYR A 64 -4.62 -4.64 2.00
N ALA A 65 -5.33 -4.72 0.86
CA ALA A 65 -4.77 -5.15 -0.42
C ALA A 65 -4.88 -4.01 -1.45
N ALA A 66 -3.75 -3.47 -1.84
CA ALA A 66 -3.64 -2.52 -2.94
C ALA A 66 -3.67 -3.26 -4.27
N THR A 67 -4.69 -3.00 -5.09
CA THR A 67 -4.93 -3.74 -6.34
C THR A 67 -5.07 -2.82 -7.55
N GLN A 68 -5.12 -3.40 -8.73
CA GLN A 68 -5.46 -2.63 -9.94
C GLN A 68 -6.91 -2.13 -9.96
N GLY A 69 -7.82 -2.78 -9.23
CA GLY A 69 -9.25 -2.45 -9.18
C GLY A 69 -9.66 -1.55 -8.01
N GLY A 70 -8.75 -1.25 -7.09
CA GLY A 70 -9.03 -0.45 -5.90
C GLY A 70 -8.20 -0.87 -4.70
N LEU A 71 -8.51 -0.27 -3.56
CA LEU A 71 -8.05 -0.75 -2.26
C LEU A 71 -9.14 -1.64 -1.66
N PHE A 72 -8.77 -2.85 -1.28
CA PHE A 72 -9.64 -3.77 -0.55
C PHE A 72 -9.16 -3.88 0.89
N VAL A 73 -10.08 -4.16 1.80
CA VAL A 73 -9.81 -4.43 3.21
C VAL A 73 -10.53 -5.72 3.61
N SER A 74 -9.84 -6.53 4.39
CA SER A 74 -10.42 -7.63 5.15
C SER A 74 -10.31 -7.32 6.63
N HIS A 75 -11.31 -7.67 7.42
CA HIS A 75 -11.29 -7.61 8.88
C HIS A 75 -11.28 -9.00 9.52
N GLU A 76 -11.11 -10.04 8.70
CA GLU A 76 -11.20 -11.46 9.06
C GLU A 76 -9.98 -12.24 8.52
N GLY A 77 -8.78 -11.66 8.57
CA GLY A 77 -7.54 -12.34 8.17
C GLY A 77 -7.47 -12.71 6.68
N GLY A 78 -8.30 -12.09 5.84
CA GLY A 78 -8.36 -12.35 4.40
C GLY A 78 -9.50 -13.27 3.96
N ASP A 79 -10.37 -13.70 4.88
CA ASP A 79 -11.50 -14.58 4.54
C ASP A 79 -12.59 -13.85 3.74
N LEU A 80 -12.90 -12.60 4.13
CA LEU A 80 -13.82 -11.73 3.39
C LEU A 80 -13.17 -10.39 3.10
N TRP A 81 -13.44 -9.86 1.90
CA TRP A 81 -12.90 -8.61 1.41
C TRP A 81 -13.98 -7.64 0.94
N GLU A 82 -13.81 -6.39 1.27
CA GLU A 82 -14.67 -5.31 0.76
C GLU A 82 -13.82 -4.15 0.21
N LEU A 83 -14.44 -3.30 -0.62
CA LEU A 83 -13.79 -2.08 -1.10
C LEU A 83 -13.68 -1.07 0.04
N ALA A 84 -12.47 -0.66 0.38
CA ALA A 84 -12.23 0.38 1.36
C ALA A 84 -12.81 1.74 0.90
N GLY A 85 -13.30 2.54 1.88
CA GLY A 85 -13.70 3.92 1.66
C GLY A 85 -14.98 4.08 0.82
N ASN A 86 -15.97 3.23 1.03
CA ASN A 86 -17.28 3.33 0.36
C ASN A 86 -17.18 3.45 -1.17
N GLY A 87 -16.19 2.78 -1.76
CA GLY A 87 -15.99 2.76 -3.21
C GLY A 87 -15.30 4.01 -3.80
N THR A 88 -14.86 4.98 -3.00
CA THR A 88 -14.12 6.16 -3.47
C THR A 88 -12.87 5.79 -4.27
N LEU A 89 -12.25 4.65 -3.96
CA LEU A 89 -11.05 4.14 -4.60
C LEU A 89 -11.34 3.04 -5.63
N LYS A 90 -12.62 2.76 -5.92
CA LYS A 90 -13.02 1.77 -6.94
C LYS A 90 -12.42 2.12 -8.30
N ASN A 91 -11.95 1.09 -9.00
CA ASN A 91 -11.32 1.20 -10.33
C ASN A 91 -10.07 2.10 -10.38
N LYS A 92 -9.45 2.39 -9.23
CA LYS A 92 -8.14 3.05 -9.18
C LYS A 92 -7.06 2.00 -9.02
N ASN A 93 -6.03 2.07 -9.86
CA ASN A 93 -4.85 1.22 -9.69
C ASN A 93 -4.02 1.75 -8.52
N ILE A 94 -4.20 1.14 -7.35
CA ILE A 94 -3.46 1.46 -6.13
C ILE A 94 -2.09 0.76 -6.20
N GLN A 95 -1.01 1.52 -6.02
CA GLN A 95 0.35 1.03 -6.11
C GLN A 95 0.91 0.61 -4.75
N THR A 96 0.64 1.42 -3.73
CA THR A 96 1.15 1.19 -2.37
C THR A 96 0.09 1.51 -1.34
N VAL A 97 0.15 0.86 -0.18
CA VAL A 97 -0.63 1.17 1.01
C VAL A 97 0.26 1.10 2.24
N GLN A 98 0.13 2.06 3.16
CA GLN A 98 0.88 2.06 4.41
C GLN A 98 0.17 2.86 5.49
N PHE A 99 0.47 2.56 6.75
CA PHE A 99 0.13 3.43 7.85
C PHE A 99 1.05 4.65 7.88
N SER A 100 0.52 5.77 8.35
CA SER A 100 1.35 6.90 8.73
C SER A 100 2.20 6.52 9.95
N ALA A 101 3.49 6.76 9.87
CA ALA A 101 4.39 6.45 10.98
C ALA A 101 4.06 7.21 12.27
N ALA A 102 3.43 8.40 12.16
CA ALA A 102 3.05 9.23 13.31
C ALA A 102 1.66 8.94 13.86
N HIS A 103 0.76 8.40 13.04
CA HIS A 103 -0.65 8.17 13.39
C HIS A 103 -1.09 6.79 12.88
N PRO A 104 -1.25 5.81 13.77
CA PRO A 104 -1.58 4.43 13.37
C PRO A 104 -2.99 4.26 12.78
N ASP A 105 -3.91 5.21 13.02
CA ASP A 105 -5.24 5.30 12.40
C ASP A 105 -5.25 5.97 11.02
N GLN A 106 -4.08 6.48 10.60
CA GLN A 106 -3.94 7.20 9.34
C GLN A 106 -3.30 6.31 8.29
N LEU A 107 -4.02 6.10 7.19
CA LEU A 107 -3.53 5.37 6.02
C LEU A 107 -3.16 6.32 4.89
N ILE A 108 -2.12 5.94 4.17
CA ILE A 108 -1.65 6.62 2.97
C ILE A 108 -1.56 5.60 1.84
N ILE A 109 -2.13 5.95 0.70
CA ILE A 109 -2.00 5.15 -0.52
C ILE A 109 -1.48 6.00 -1.66
N SER A 110 -0.87 5.33 -2.61
CA SER A 110 -0.53 5.95 -3.89
C SER A 110 -1.21 5.24 -5.06
N THR A 111 -1.52 6.05 -6.07
CA THR A 111 -1.77 5.59 -7.44
C THR A 111 -0.55 5.93 -8.29
N LYS A 112 -0.65 5.73 -9.61
CA LYS A 112 0.45 6.09 -10.52
C LYS A 112 0.95 7.53 -10.36
N ASN A 113 0.05 8.47 -10.04
CA ASN A 113 0.36 9.90 -10.05
C ASN A 113 -0.30 10.72 -8.92
N SER A 114 -0.93 10.07 -7.98
CA SER A 114 -1.63 10.74 -6.88
C SER A 114 -1.40 10.03 -5.56
N VAL A 115 -1.43 10.79 -4.47
CA VAL A 115 -1.43 10.28 -3.11
C VAL A 115 -2.78 10.58 -2.47
N PHE A 116 -3.32 9.64 -1.72
CA PHE A 116 -4.55 9.78 -0.94
C PHE A 116 -4.24 9.50 0.53
N ARG A 117 -4.97 10.14 1.41
CA ARG A 117 -4.87 9.95 2.86
C ARG A 117 -6.25 9.67 3.44
N SER A 118 -6.32 8.72 4.34
CA SER A 118 -7.44 8.49 5.24
C SER A 118 -7.00 8.80 6.67
N ASN A 119 -7.89 9.36 7.48
CA ASN A 119 -7.68 9.63 8.91
C ASN A 119 -8.64 8.80 9.78
N ASN A 120 -9.20 7.74 9.23
CA ASN A 120 -10.18 6.88 9.89
C ASN A 120 -10.14 5.46 9.32
N ASP A 121 -8.99 4.83 9.39
CA ASP A 121 -8.77 3.43 9.02
C ASP A 121 -9.29 3.05 7.62
N GLY A 122 -9.18 3.97 6.65
CA GLY A 122 -9.64 3.72 5.29
C GLY A 122 -11.12 3.98 5.02
N GLY A 123 -11.90 4.42 6.02
CA GLY A 123 -13.33 4.68 5.86
C GLY A 123 -13.64 5.87 4.94
N LYS A 124 -12.78 6.89 4.93
CA LYS A 124 -12.89 8.06 4.04
C LYS A 124 -11.53 8.44 3.50
N TRP A 125 -11.47 8.73 2.21
CA TRP A 125 -10.24 9.08 1.52
C TRP A 125 -10.28 10.51 0.97
N GLU A 126 -9.23 11.26 1.25
CA GLU A 126 -9.01 12.58 0.69
C GLU A 126 -7.85 12.53 -0.29
N LYS A 127 -8.09 12.99 -1.52
CA LYS A 127 -7.00 13.20 -2.48
C LYS A 127 -6.15 14.37 -2.02
N LYS A 128 -4.94 14.09 -1.64
CA LYS A 128 -4.01 15.09 -1.14
C LYS A 128 -3.06 15.59 -2.23
N TRP A 129 -3.38 15.68 -3.46
CA TRP A 129 -2.80 16.36 -4.59
C TRP A 129 -3.01 15.70 -5.90
N ALA A 130 -3.07 16.71 -6.79
CA ALA A 130 -2.98 16.56 -8.20
C ALA A 130 -1.53 16.26 -8.63
N GLU A 131 -1.41 15.20 -9.40
CA GLU A 131 -0.39 14.96 -10.41
C GLU A 131 1.06 15.24 -10.04
N LEU A 132 1.63 14.37 -9.20
CA LEU A 132 3.06 14.17 -9.25
C LEU A 132 3.42 13.69 -10.67
N PRO A 133 4.35 14.36 -11.34
CA PRO A 133 4.77 13.93 -12.66
C PRO A 133 5.50 12.60 -12.53
N ASN A 134 4.94 11.55 -13.10
CA ASN A 134 5.49 10.20 -13.20
C ASN A 134 5.06 9.18 -12.14
N SER A 135 5.28 7.91 -12.51
CA SER A 135 4.87 6.76 -11.72
C SER A 135 5.50 6.77 -10.33
N ILE A 136 4.65 6.89 -9.32
CA ILE A 136 5.02 6.70 -7.93
C ILE A 136 5.37 5.22 -7.73
N SER A 137 6.51 4.96 -7.10
CA SER A 137 6.98 3.62 -6.76
C SER A 137 6.98 3.35 -5.26
N SER A 138 7.07 4.41 -4.45
CA SER A 138 7.07 4.31 -2.99
C SER A 138 6.61 5.61 -2.35
N VAL A 139 5.99 5.49 -1.18
CA VAL A 139 5.61 6.62 -0.33
C VAL A 139 6.06 6.29 1.09
N ILE A 140 6.59 7.25 1.82
CA ILE A 140 6.87 7.12 3.24
C ILE A 140 6.52 8.41 3.98
N THR A 141 6.19 8.27 5.26
CA THR A 141 5.98 9.39 6.19
C THR A 141 6.97 9.31 7.34
N LEU A 142 7.17 10.42 8.05
CA LEU A 142 7.96 10.41 9.27
C LEU A 142 7.06 10.14 10.48
N ASN A 143 7.64 9.45 11.46
CA ASN A 143 6.99 9.20 12.76
C ASN A 143 6.94 10.44 13.67
N THR A 144 7.72 11.47 13.36
CA THR A 144 7.78 12.72 14.13
C THR A 144 6.81 13.78 13.63
N ASP A 145 6.40 13.72 12.36
CA ASP A 145 5.51 14.69 11.75
C ASP A 145 4.79 14.08 10.53
N PRO A 146 3.46 13.90 10.60
CA PRO A 146 2.66 13.33 9.52
C PRO A 146 2.52 14.26 8.30
N GLU A 147 2.88 15.52 8.43
CA GLU A 147 2.89 16.47 7.32
C GLU A 147 4.12 16.28 6.41
N PHE A 148 5.15 15.55 6.87
CA PHE A 148 6.29 15.18 6.05
C PHE A 148 6.01 13.90 5.27
N ILE A 149 5.87 14.03 3.96
CA ILE A 149 5.65 12.91 3.04
C ILE A 149 6.76 12.89 2.00
N PHE A 150 7.31 11.72 1.79
CA PHE A 150 8.35 11.49 0.78
C PHE A 150 7.84 10.51 -0.27
N VAL A 151 8.13 10.80 -1.54
CA VAL A 151 7.66 10.00 -2.67
C VAL A 151 8.82 9.71 -3.61
N GLY A 152 9.06 8.43 -3.83
CA GLY A 152 9.94 7.91 -4.87
C GLY A 152 9.18 7.77 -6.18
N THR A 153 9.77 8.24 -7.27
CA THR A 153 9.21 8.11 -8.62
C THR A 153 10.30 7.68 -9.61
N LYS A 154 9.91 7.24 -10.81
CA LYS A 154 10.88 6.94 -11.88
C LYS A 154 11.80 8.11 -12.24
N ASN A 155 11.39 9.36 -11.97
CA ASN A 155 12.13 10.57 -12.35
C ASN A 155 12.73 11.32 -11.16
N GLY A 156 12.84 10.65 -10.02
CA GLY A 156 13.49 11.18 -8.84
C GLY A 156 12.60 11.21 -7.61
N PHE A 157 13.10 11.86 -6.60
CA PHE A 157 12.56 11.94 -5.28
C PHE A 157 11.83 13.26 -5.07
N TYR A 158 10.65 13.18 -4.45
CA TYR A 158 9.84 14.35 -4.08
C TYR A 158 9.56 14.33 -2.59
N LYS A 159 9.49 15.51 -1.99
CA LYS A 159 9.17 15.71 -0.58
C LYS A 159 8.13 16.80 -0.40
N SER A 160 7.26 16.60 0.57
CA SER A 160 6.30 17.58 1.05
C SER A 160 6.49 17.79 2.54
N PHE A 161 6.31 19.02 3.00
CA PHE A 161 6.38 19.42 4.41
C PHE A 161 5.06 19.97 4.91
N ASN A 162 3.99 19.82 4.15
CA ASN A 162 2.66 20.37 4.48
C ASN A 162 1.57 19.36 4.11
N GLY A 163 1.81 18.13 4.53
CA GLY A 163 0.93 17.03 4.29
C GLY A 163 0.71 16.78 2.80
N GLY A 164 1.71 17.10 1.87
CA GLY A 164 1.82 17.00 0.46
C GLY A 164 0.94 18.01 -0.29
N ARG A 165 0.47 19.19 0.29
CA ARG A 165 -0.16 20.30 -0.46
C ARG A 165 0.77 20.91 -1.50
N ASN A 166 2.07 20.88 -1.22
CA ASN A 166 3.12 21.26 -2.15
C ASN A 166 4.23 20.22 -2.17
N TRP A 167 4.83 20.04 -3.34
CA TRP A 167 5.91 19.08 -3.55
C TRP A 167 7.17 19.77 -4.04
N ILE A 168 8.28 19.38 -3.46
CA ILE A 168 9.61 19.84 -3.85
C ILE A 168 10.35 18.64 -4.42
N LYS A 169 10.76 18.74 -5.69
CA LYS A 169 11.66 17.76 -6.29
C LYS A 169 13.06 17.95 -5.72
N ASP A 170 13.68 16.88 -5.24
CA ASP A 170 15.07 16.93 -4.85
C ASP A 170 15.95 17.15 -6.09
N LYS A 171 16.78 18.20 -6.03
CA LYS A 171 17.69 18.59 -7.11
C LYS A 171 19.08 17.98 -6.98
N ASN A 172 19.30 17.07 -6.00
CA ASN A 172 20.61 16.42 -5.85
C ASN A 172 20.97 15.61 -7.08
N LYS A 173 21.93 16.15 -7.85
CA LYS A 173 22.44 15.59 -9.10
C LYS A 173 23.30 14.32 -8.93
N ASN A 174 23.35 13.73 -7.75
CA ASN A 174 24.26 12.62 -7.42
C ASN A 174 23.72 11.21 -7.74
N THR A 175 22.69 11.09 -8.57
CA THR A 175 22.35 9.81 -9.19
C THR A 175 22.86 9.71 -10.62
N LYS A 176 24.01 10.35 -10.93
CA LYS A 176 24.72 10.06 -12.16
C LYS A 176 25.50 8.77 -11.98
N ASN A 177 24.99 7.70 -12.60
CA ASN A 177 25.72 6.55 -13.15
C ASN A 177 27.10 6.26 -12.54
N THR A 178 27.17 5.37 -11.58
CA THR A 178 28.28 4.43 -11.55
C THR A 178 27.96 3.28 -12.50
N LYS A 179 28.22 3.49 -13.79
CA LYS A 179 28.56 2.40 -14.70
C LYS A 179 30.00 2.02 -14.37
N THR A 180 30.19 0.90 -13.77
CA THR A 180 31.39 0.05 -13.89
C THR A 180 30.95 -1.30 -14.33
#